data_fbf29d6da2b9c18c0a0567bbe7744d06
#
_entry.id   fbf29d6da2b9c18c0a0567bbe7744d06
#
_cell.length_a   1.000
_cell.length_b   1.000
_cell.length_c   1.000
_cell.angle_alpha   90.00
_cell.angle_beta   90.00
_cell.angle_gamma   90.00
#
_symmetry.space_group_name_H-M   'P 1'
#
loop_
_entity.id
_entity.type
_entity.pdbx_description
1 polymer ?
#
loop_
_entity_poly.entity_id
_entity_poly.type
_entity_poly.pdbx_seq_one_letter_code
_entity_poly.pdbx_strand_id
1 'polypeptide(L)'
;QIVLLYIAALVVISIATTIYTAIGGLKAVVWTDVLQAVVLGVSMLSALWVLFSHIPGGWNSISAAMNGGDDWKFFSWGTKEGLDFLQQCAHVLGQEYTVWAAFLGATFITMATHGTDQDMVQRMLAAKSSKAGTRAVIVSGLLDFPIVIVFLFTGILLYVFYQYNPASLPADTPQL
;
A
#
# COMPACT_ATOMS: atom_id res chain seq x y z
N GLN A 1 15.19 -28.18 -9.25
CA GLN A 1 15.58 -28.02 -7.84
C GLN A 1 14.91 -26.83 -7.18
N ILE A 2 14.88 -25.65 -7.81
CA ILE A 2 14.26 -24.41 -7.26
C ILE A 2 12.77 -24.63 -6.98
N VAL A 3 12.02 -25.17 -7.93
CA VAL A 3 10.57 -25.44 -7.77
C VAL A 3 10.29 -26.38 -6.59
N LEU A 4 11.12 -27.43 -6.40
CA LEU A 4 10.97 -28.36 -5.29
C LEU A 4 11.21 -27.67 -3.94
N LEU A 5 12.19 -26.77 -3.85
CA LEU A 5 12.45 -25.96 -2.67
C LEU A 5 11.27 -25.04 -2.33
N TYR A 6 10.67 -24.38 -3.34
CA TYR A 6 9.47 -23.56 -3.13
C TYR A 6 8.29 -24.39 -2.62
N ILE A 7 8.04 -25.56 -3.22
CA ILE A 7 6.96 -26.44 -2.77
C ILE A 7 7.21 -26.90 -1.33
N ALA A 8 8.44 -27.33 -1.00
CA ALA A 8 8.79 -27.73 0.35
C ALA A 8 8.61 -26.59 1.37
N ALA A 9 9.04 -25.39 1.04
CA ALA A 9 8.85 -24.20 1.88
C ALA A 9 7.36 -23.90 2.11
N LEU A 10 6.54 -23.93 1.07
CA LEU A 10 5.09 -23.73 1.18
C LEU A 10 4.43 -24.79 2.06
N VAL A 11 4.80 -26.05 1.92
CA VAL A 11 4.27 -27.14 2.75
C VAL A 11 4.65 -26.94 4.22
N VAL A 12 5.92 -26.63 4.51
CA VAL A 12 6.39 -26.39 5.88
C VAL A 12 5.65 -25.20 6.52
N ILE A 13 5.55 -24.08 5.80
CA ILE A 13 4.84 -22.89 6.28
C ILE A 13 3.35 -23.20 6.52
N SER A 14 2.70 -23.91 5.60
CA SER A 14 1.27 -24.26 5.72
C SER A 14 1.03 -25.18 6.93
N ILE A 15 1.88 -26.17 7.16
CA ILE A 15 1.79 -27.07 8.33
C ILE A 15 1.99 -26.26 9.62
N ALA A 16 3.04 -25.44 9.69
CA ALA A 16 3.33 -24.62 10.86
C ALA A 16 2.16 -23.65 11.17
N THR A 17 1.63 -23.00 10.14
CA THR A 17 0.48 -22.09 10.26
C THR A 17 -0.76 -22.83 10.75
N THR A 18 -1.06 -24.01 10.21
CA THR A 18 -2.19 -24.84 10.64
C THR A 18 -2.06 -25.25 12.11
N ILE A 19 -0.89 -25.68 12.53
CA ILE A 19 -0.63 -26.11 13.91
C ILE A 19 -0.84 -24.97 14.88
N TYR A 20 -0.19 -23.82 14.66
CA TYR A 20 -0.32 -22.71 15.62
C TYR A 20 -1.74 -22.10 15.63
N THR A 21 -2.42 -22.09 14.48
CA THR A 21 -3.82 -21.63 14.39
C THR A 21 -4.78 -22.60 15.08
N ALA A 22 -4.59 -23.89 14.93
CA ALA A 22 -5.40 -24.91 15.59
C ALA A 22 -5.26 -24.87 17.12
N ILE A 23 -4.04 -24.65 17.63
CA ILE A 23 -3.77 -24.60 19.07
C ILE A 23 -4.15 -23.23 19.67
N GLY A 24 -3.82 -22.14 19.00
CA GLY A 24 -3.95 -20.80 19.54
C GLY A 24 -5.23 -20.06 19.15
N GLY A 25 -5.98 -20.59 18.18
CA GLY A 25 -7.20 -20.02 17.66
C GLY A 25 -7.00 -18.59 17.10
N LEU A 26 -8.09 -17.83 17.02
CA LEU A 26 -8.10 -16.47 16.48
C LEU A 26 -7.15 -15.51 17.23
N LYS A 27 -6.94 -15.74 18.53
CA LYS A 27 -6.03 -14.90 19.33
C LYS A 27 -4.59 -15.02 18.88
N ALA A 28 -4.12 -16.22 18.52
CA ALA A 28 -2.77 -16.42 18.00
C ALA A 28 -2.59 -15.76 16.63
N VAL A 29 -3.60 -15.85 15.75
CA VAL A 29 -3.58 -15.20 14.44
C VAL A 29 -3.45 -13.69 14.59
N VAL A 30 -4.27 -13.04 15.45
CA VAL A 30 -4.19 -11.60 15.68
C VAL A 30 -2.80 -11.17 16.21
N TRP A 31 -2.17 -11.95 17.10
CA TRP A 31 -0.83 -11.64 17.58
C TRP A 31 0.25 -11.78 16.50
N THR A 32 0.14 -12.79 15.63
CA THR A 32 1.06 -12.93 14.48
C THR A 32 0.89 -11.79 13.48
N ASP A 33 -0.34 -11.32 13.24
CA ASP A 33 -0.60 -10.17 12.37
C ASP A 33 0.04 -8.89 12.95
N VAL A 34 -0.08 -8.65 14.25
CA VAL A 34 0.58 -7.51 14.92
C VAL A 34 2.10 -7.60 14.76
N LEU A 35 2.69 -8.78 14.97
CA LEU A 35 4.13 -8.98 14.77
C LEU A 35 4.55 -8.69 13.32
N GLN A 36 3.79 -9.18 12.33
CA GLN A 36 4.03 -8.93 10.92
C GLN A 36 3.93 -7.44 10.59
N ALA A 37 2.93 -6.74 11.12
CA ALA A 37 2.77 -5.30 10.94
C ALA A 37 3.97 -4.50 11.51
N VAL A 38 4.48 -4.89 12.67
CA VAL A 38 5.68 -4.27 13.27
C VAL A 38 6.91 -4.53 12.40
N VAL A 39 7.13 -5.77 11.96
CA VAL A 39 8.27 -6.13 11.09
C VAL A 39 8.19 -5.37 9.76
N LEU A 40 6.99 -5.30 9.16
CA LEU A 40 6.77 -4.53 7.93
C LEU A 40 7.07 -3.05 8.14
N GLY A 41 6.58 -2.46 9.22
CA GLY A 41 6.82 -1.05 9.55
C GLY A 41 8.30 -0.74 9.75
N VAL A 42 9.02 -1.57 10.51
CA VAL A 42 10.46 -1.42 10.72
C VAL A 42 11.24 -1.58 9.42
N SER A 43 10.91 -2.58 8.60
CA SER A 43 11.52 -2.81 7.29
C SER A 43 11.33 -1.62 6.36
N MET A 44 10.13 -1.06 6.34
CA MET A 44 9.77 0.10 5.53
C MET A 44 10.54 1.36 5.94
N LEU A 45 10.59 1.65 7.25
CA LEU A 45 11.37 2.78 7.78
C LEU A 45 12.87 2.61 7.51
N SER A 46 13.38 1.37 7.60
CA SER A 46 14.76 1.06 7.26
C SER A 46 15.05 1.28 5.78
N ALA A 47 14.13 0.86 4.91
CA ALA A 47 14.24 1.09 3.47
C ALA A 47 14.24 2.60 3.13
N LEU A 48 13.35 3.38 3.74
CA LEU A 48 13.33 4.84 3.60
C LEU A 48 14.66 5.46 4.02
N TRP A 49 15.17 5.07 5.17
CA TRP A 49 16.44 5.55 5.68
C TRP A 49 17.60 5.25 4.72
N VAL A 50 17.70 4.01 4.25
CA VAL A 50 18.74 3.56 3.31
C VAL A 50 18.64 4.33 1.99
N LEU A 51 17.46 4.40 1.39
CA LEU A 51 17.26 5.11 0.12
C LEU A 51 17.61 6.59 0.26
N PHE A 52 17.11 7.25 1.30
CA PHE A 52 17.41 8.66 1.54
C PHE A 52 18.90 8.94 1.75
N SER A 53 19.62 8.06 2.45
CA SER A 53 21.05 8.19 2.71
C SER A 53 21.92 7.97 1.47
N HIS A 54 21.43 7.24 0.46
CA HIS A 54 22.17 6.96 -0.78
C HIS A 54 21.82 7.91 -1.94
N ILE A 55 20.90 8.84 -1.74
CA ILE A 55 20.61 9.88 -2.74
C ILE A 55 21.56 11.06 -2.53
N PRO A 56 22.46 11.36 -3.51
CA PRO A 56 23.36 12.52 -3.41
C PRO A 56 22.55 13.81 -3.39
N GLY A 57 22.85 14.72 -2.45
CA GLY A 57 22.12 15.98 -2.33
C GLY A 57 20.81 15.92 -1.55
N GLY A 58 20.39 14.73 -1.10
CA GLY A 58 19.22 14.52 -0.23
C GLY A 58 17.95 15.15 -0.80
N TRP A 59 17.28 16.00 0.01
CA TRP A 59 16.01 16.63 -0.37
C TRP A 59 16.09 17.50 -1.64
N ASN A 60 17.21 18.17 -1.89
CA ASN A 60 17.38 19.01 -3.08
C ASN A 60 17.32 18.19 -4.37
N SER A 61 17.93 17.00 -4.37
CA SER A 61 17.88 16.09 -5.52
C SER A 61 16.49 15.48 -5.73
N ILE A 62 15.78 15.16 -4.65
CA ILE A 62 14.41 14.69 -4.70
C ILE A 62 13.49 15.77 -5.29
N SER A 63 13.61 17.00 -4.80
CA SER A 63 12.83 18.13 -5.29
C SER A 63 13.13 18.46 -6.75
N ALA A 64 14.40 18.37 -7.16
CA ALA A 64 14.81 18.59 -8.56
C ALA A 64 14.25 17.50 -9.49
N ALA A 65 14.30 16.24 -9.07
CA ALA A 65 13.74 15.12 -9.83
C ALA A 65 12.21 15.21 -9.98
N MET A 66 11.53 15.90 -9.06
CA MET A 66 10.09 16.18 -9.07
C MET A 66 9.77 17.56 -9.68
N ASN A 67 10.55 18.01 -10.67
CA ASN A 67 10.35 19.28 -11.40
C ASN A 67 10.13 20.50 -10.49
N GLY A 68 10.87 20.58 -9.37
CA GLY A 68 10.75 21.69 -8.41
C GLY A 68 9.42 21.75 -7.65
N GLY A 69 8.60 20.69 -7.73
CA GLY A 69 7.31 20.60 -7.05
C GLY A 69 6.10 20.60 -7.96
N ASP A 70 6.25 20.78 -9.27
CA ASP A 70 5.12 20.76 -10.22
C ASP A 70 4.45 19.40 -10.31
N ASP A 71 5.19 18.32 -10.03
CA ASP A 71 4.66 16.94 -10.02
C ASP A 71 3.97 16.55 -8.70
N TRP A 72 3.99 17.42 -7.68
CA TRP A 72 3.31 17.20 -6.40
C TRP A 72 1.81 17.51 -6.46
N LYS A 73 1.12 17.00 -7.48
CA LYS A 73 -0.33 17.14 -7.61
C LYS A 73 -1.04 16.02 -6.86
N PHE A 74 -1.40 16.28 -5.61
CA PHE A 74 -2.14 15.32 -4.78
C PHE A 74 -3.57 15.07 -5.24
N PHE A 75 -4.17 16.03 -5.93
CA PHE A 75 -5.56 15.96 -6.37
C PHE A 75 -5.68 16.28 -7.85
N SER A 76 -6.17 15.32 -8.63
CA SER A 76 -6.57 15.53 -10.01
C SER A 76 -8.10 15.46 -10.10
N TRP A 77 -8.72 16.56 -10.44
CA TRP A 77 -10.18 16.60 -10.66
C TRP A 77 -10.58 16.02 -12.02
N GLY A 78 -9.61 15.77 -12.89
CA GLY A 78 -9.84 15.29 -14.26
C GLY A 78 -10.52 16.32 -15.16
N THR A 79 -10.62 17.58 -14.74
CA THR A 79 -11.28 18.63 -15.52
C THR A 79 -10.36 19.13 -16.63
N LYS A 80 -10.94 19.38 -17.81
CA LYS A 80 -10.23 19.95 -18.97
C LYS A 80 -10.98 21.20 -19.43
N GLU A 81 -10.26 22.29 -19.63
CA GLU A 81 -10.84 23.56 -20.10
C GLU A 81 -11.40 23.42 -21.53
N GLY A 82 -12.52 24.07 -21.78
CA GLY A 82 -13.12 24.13 -23.13
C GLY A 82 -14.07 22.97 -23.47
N LEU A 83 -14.39 22.06 -22.54
CA LEU A 83 -15.37 21.01 -22.76
C LEU A 83 -16.76 21.42 -22.24
N ASP A 84 -17.81 21.06 -22.97
CA ASP A 84 -19.19 21.15 -22.48
C ASP A 84 -19.44 20.19 -21.32
N PHE A 85 -20.49 20.43 -20.51
CA PHE A 85 -20.77 19.69 -19.28
C PHE A 85 -20.82 18.16 -19.50
N LEU A 86 -21.51 17.70 -20.57
CA LEU A 86 -21.59 16.25 -20.88
C LEU A 86 -20.26 15.67 -21.30
N GLN A 87 -19.48 16.41 -22.09
CA GLN A 87 -18.14 16.03 -22.51
C GLN A 87 -17.17 15.99 -21.31
N GLN A 88 -17.31 16.93 -20.40
CA GLN A 88 -16.54 17.00 -19.16
C GLN A 88 -16.82 15.78 -18.28
N CYS A 89 -18.09 15.42 -18.08
CA CYS A 89 -18.46 14.22 -17.32
C CYS A 89 -17.91 12.93 -17.95
N ALA A 90 -18.04 12.80 -19.27
CA ALA A 90 -17.49 11.64 -20.00
C ALA A 90 -15.97 11.59 -19.89
N HIS A 91 -15.30 12.75 -19.98
CA HIS A 91 -13.84 12.84 -19.85
C HIS A 91 -13.36 12.43 -18.44
N VAL A 92 -14.00 12.97 -17.38
CA VAL A 92 -13.66 12.65 -15.99
C VAL A 92 -13.89 11.18 -15.66
N LEU A 93 -15.01 10.59 -16.12
CA LEU A 93 -15.33 9.18 -15.92
C LEU A 93 -14.42 8.23 -16.71
N GLY A 94 -13.83 8.70 -17.81
CA GLY A 94 -12.87 7.94 -18.60
C GLY A 94 -11.44 7.99 -18.07
N GLN A 95 -11.16 8.81 -17.04
CA GLN A 95 -9.81 8.92 -16.45
C GLN A 95 -9.66 8.06 -15.20
N GLU A 96 -8.60 7.27 -15.16
CA GLU A 96 -8.33 6.34 -14.07
C GLU A 96 -7.86 7.02 -12.78
N TYR A 97 -7.08 8.12 -12.89
CA TYR A 97 -6.43 8.77 -11.75
C TYR A 97 -7.08 10.13 -11.41
N THR A 98 -8.37 10.09 -11.05
CA THR A 98 -9.10 11.27 -10.59
C THR A 98 -9.60 11.07 -9.16
N VAL A 99 -9.88 12.19 -8.47
CA VAL A 99 -10.51 12.17 -7.13
C VAL A 99 -11.83 11.40 -7.17
N TRP A 100 -12.59 11.52 -8.26
CA TRP A 100 -13.88 10.85 -8.43
C TRP A 100 -13.72 9.34 -8.58
N ALA A 101 -12.77 8.89 -9.43
CA ALA A 101 -12.48 7.47 -9.61
C ALA A 101 -11.94 6.86 -8.31
N ALA A 102 -11.06 7.58 -7.60
CA ALA A 102 -10.56 7.14 -6.30
C ALA A 102 -11.68 7.04 -5.26
N PHE A 103 -12.57 8.03 -5.16
CA PHE A 103 -13.67 8.02 -4.19
C PHE A 103 -14.64 6.86 -4.45
N LEU A 104 -15.11 6.72 -5.70
CA LEU A 104 -16.03 5.63 -6.05
C LEU A 104 -15.36 4.26 -5.91
N GLY A 105 -14.16 4.10 -6.48
CA GLY A 105 -13.41 2.84 -6.41
C GLY A 105 -13.11 2.43 -4.98
N ALA A 106 -12.57 3.34 -4.16
CA ALA A 106 -12.29 3.06 -2.75
C ALA A 106 -13.55 2.72 -1.97
N THR A 107 -14.68 3.40 -2.23
CA THR A 107 -15.95 3.10 -1.58
C THR A 107 -16.40 1.67 -1.85
N PHE A 108 -16.43 1.26 -3.13
CA PHE A 108 -16.84 -0.09 -3.49
C PHE A 108 -15.89 -1.17 -2.98
N ILE A 109 -14.58 -0.94 -3.09
CA ILE A 109 -13.56 -1.86 -2.57
C ILE A 109 -13.69 -2.00 -1.05
N THR A 110 -13.83 -0.88 -0.32
CA THR A 110 -14.00 -0.90 1.14
C THR A 110 -15.28 -1.61 1.56
N MET A 111 -16.39 -1.40 0.85
CA MET A 111 -17.64 -2.14 1.10
C MET A 111 -17.47 -3.65 0.88
N ALA A 112 -16.75 -4.04 -0.17
CA ALA A 112 -16.46 -5.46 -0.44
C ALA A 112 -15.57 -6.06 0.65
N THR A 113 -14.44 -5.43 0.98
CA THR A 113 -13.46 -5.96 1.95
C THR A 113 -14.01 -5.99 3.38
N HIS A 114 -14.71 -4.96 3.82
CA HIS A 114 -15.24 -4.89 5.20
C HIS A 114 -16.65 -5.49 5.36
N GLY A 115 -17.39 -5.65 4.26
CA GLY A 115 -18.76 -6.17 4.30
C GLY A 115 -18.89 -7.65 3.93
N THR A 116 -18.04 -8.17 3.05
CA THR A 116 -18.15 -9.53 2.51
C THR A 116 -16.93 -10.41 2.74
N ASP A 117 -15.78 -9.82 3.05
CA ASP A 117 -14.56 -10.58 3.37
C ASP A 117 -14.73 -11.28 4.72
N GLN A 118 -14.70 -12.62 4.67
CA GLN A 118 -14.91 -13.45 5.85
C GLN A 118 -13.87 -13.22 6.94
N ASP A 119 -12.62 -13.01 6.58
CA ASP A 119 -11.54 -12.81 7.55
C ASP A 119 -11.71 -11.50 8.32
N MET A 120 -12.06 -10.42 7.62
CA MET A 120 -12.33 -9.13 8.24
C MET A 120 -13.57 -9.17 9.12
N VAL A 121 -14.65 -9.78 8.64
CA VAL A 121 -15.91 -9.91 9.40
C VAL A 121 -15.70 -10.75 10.66
N GLN A 122 -15.00 -11.88 10.59
CA GLN A 122 -14.69 -12.70 11.77
C GLN A 122 -13.87 -11.94 12.82
N ARG A 123 -12.89 -11.14 12.41
CA ARG A 123 -12.10 -10.30 13.32
C ARG A 123 -12.96 -9.23 13.99
N MET A 124 -13.89 -8.62 13.25
CA MET A 124 -14.84 -7.65 13.80
C MET A 124 -15.79 -8.29 14.80
N LEU A 125 -16.32 -9.50 14.51
CA LEU A 125 -17.23 -10.24 15.38
C LEU A 125 -16.54 -10.78 16.63
N ALA A 126 -15.23 -11.02 16.60
CA ALA A 126 -14.44 -11.42 17.76
C ALA A 126 -14.20 -10.28 18.77
N ALA A 127 -14.56 -9.04 18.44
CA ALA A 127 -14.45 -7.92 19.35
C ALA A 127 -15.43 -8.06 20.53
N LYS A 128 -15.03 -7.58 21.71
CA LYS A 128 -15.82 -7.67 22.95
C LYS A 128 -17.21 -7.01 22.88
N SER A 129 -17.41 -6.10 21.96
CA SER A 129 -18.68 -5.41 21.74
C SER A 129 -18.75 -4.82 20.33
N SER A 130 -19.94 -4.55 19.82
CA SER A 130 -20.15 -3.88 18.53
C SER A 130 -19.42 -2.52 18.47
N LYS A 131 -19.44 -1.74 19.55
CA LYS A 131 -18.71 -0.46 19.63
C LYS A 131 -17.19 -0.64 19.50
N ALA A 132 -16.64 -1.71 20.10
CA ALA A 132 -15.22 -2.02 19.98
C ALA A 132 -14.85 -2.43 18.56
N GLY A 133 -15.66 -3.23 17.87
CA GLY A 133 -15.49 -3.59 16.47
C GLY A 133 -15.52 -2.37 15.56
N THR A 134 -16.54 -1.51 15.70
CA THR A 134 -16.64 -0.27 14.91
C THR A 134 -15.43 0.66 15.13
N ARG A 135 -15.00 0.82 16.39
CA ARG A 135 -13.81 1.63 16.71
C ARG A 135 -12.54 1.05 16.07
N ALA A 136 -12.39 -0.27 16.08
CA ALA A 136 -11.23 -0.93 15.45
C ALA A 136 -11.17 -0.64 13.95
N VAL A 137 -12.29 -0.70 13.23
CA VAL A 137 -12.36 -0.38 11.80
C VAL A 137 -12.01 1.08 11.52
N ILE A 138 -12.54 2.02 12.31
CA ILE A 138 -12.23 3.44 12.16
C ILE A 138 -10.73 3.71 12.40
N VAL A 139 -10.16 3.12 13.45
CA VAL A 139 -8.73 3.27 13.76
C VAL A 139 -7.87 2.64 12.67
N SER A 140 -8.24 1.47 12.13
CA SER A 140 -7.56 0.84 11.00
C SER A 140 -7.53 1.78 9.79
N GLY A 141 -8.68 2.31 9.37
CA GLY A 141 -8.73 3.25 8.25
C GLY A 141 -7.92 4.53 8.46
N LEU A 142 -7.85 5.03 9.70
CA LEU A 142 -6.98 6.18 10.04
C LEU A 142 -5.49 5.82 9.99
N LEU A 143 -5.12 4.60 10.35
CA LEU A 143 -3.73 4.12 10.28
C LEU A 143 -3.29 3.78 8.85
N ASP A 144 -4.21 3.38 7.99
CA ASP A 144 -3.91 3.12 6.58
C ASP A 144 -3.40 4.36 5.85
N PHE A 145 -3.93 5.54 6.19
CA PHE A 145 -3.54 6.80 5.55
C PHE A 145 -2.03 7.10 5.67
N PRO A 146 -1.40 7.16 6.87
CA PRO A 146 0.04 7.36 6.98
C PRO A 146 0.85 6.22 6.36
N ILE A 147 0.37 4.98 6.42
CA ILE A 147 1.04 3.84 5.81
C ILE A 147 1.11 4.03 4.28
N VAL A 148 0.01 4.39 3.63
CA VAL A 148 -0.03 4.64 2.18
C VAL A 148 0.93 5.77 1.80
N ILE A 149 0.98 6.87 2.57
CA ILE A 149 1.94 7.98 2.33
C ILE A 149 3.38 7.47 2.37
N VAL A 150 3.72 6.65 3.36
CA VAL A 150 5.07 6.08 3.50
C VAL A 150 5.42 5.19 2.30
N PHE A 151 4.48 4.35 1.82
CA PHE A 151 4.69 3.53 0.62
C PHE A 151 4.87 4.37 -0.65
N LEU A 152 4.04 5.39 -0.85
CA LEU A 152 4.15 6.29 -2.00
C LEU A 152 5.50 7.03 -1.98
N PHE A 153 5.89 7.54 -0.80
CA PHE A 153 7.15 8.23 -0.66
C PHE A 153 8.35 7.32 -0.92
N THR A 154 8.28 6.06 -0.47
CA THR A 154 9.30 5.06 -0.80
C THR A 154 9.41 4.83 -2.31
N GLY A 155 8.29 4.78 -3.03
CA GLY A 155 8.26 4.69 -4.49
C GLY A 155 8.98 5.86 -5.16
N ILE A 156 8.71 7.09 -4.68
CA ILE A 156 9.40 8.30 -5.17
C ILE A 156 10.90 8.21 -4.90
N LEU A 157 11.32 7.84 -3.67
CA LEU A 157 12.73 7.71 -3.35
C LEU A 157 13.43 6.65 -4.19
N LEU A 158 12.76 5.54 -4.47
CA LEU A 158 13.29 4.47 -5.32
C LEU A 158 13.49 4.95 -6.76
N TYR A 159 12.53 5.70 -7.30
CA TYR A 159 12.65 6.32 -8.62
C TYR A 159 13.85 7.25 -8.68
N VAL A 160 13.97 8.18 -7.73
CA VAL A 160 15.12 9.12 -7.66
C VAL A 160 16.43 8.37 -7.47
N PHE A 161 16.49 7.36 -6.61
CA PHE A 161 17.67 6.53 -6.41
C PHE A 161 18.17 5.91 -7.71
N TYR A 162 17.30 5.32 -8.52
CA TYR A 162 17.68 4.71 -9.79
C TYR A 162 18.07 5.75 -10.86
N GLN A 163 17.55 6.97 -10.81
CA GLN A 163 18.04 8.04 -11.67
C GLN A 163 19.50 8.38 -11.39
N TYR A 164 19.91 8.38 -10.11
CA TYR A 164 21.30 8.64 -9.72
C TYR A 164 22.21 7.39 -9.79
N ASN A 165 21.62 6.20 -9.78
CA ASN A 165 22.35 4.93 -9.80
C ASN A 165 21.83 3.99 -10.90
N PRO A 166 21.91 4.35 -12.19
CA PRO A 166 21.37 3.55 -13.28
C PRO A 166 22.02 2.17 -13.42
N ALA A 167 23.28 2.02 -12.99
CA ALA A 167 23.99 0.74 -12.99
C ALA A 167 23.41 -0.29 -12.00
N SER A 168 22.59 0.13 -11.06
CA SER A 168 21.91 -0.75 -10.09
C SER A 168 20.57 -1.29 -10.61
N LEU A 169 20.10 -0.82 -11.77
CA LEU A 169 18.90 -1.36 -12.41
C LEU A 169 19.17 -2.78 -12.94
N PRO A 170 18.26 -3.74 -12.73
CA PRO A 170 18.34 -5.04 -13.39
C PRO A 170 18.36 -4.88 -14.91
N ALA A 171 19.18 -5.69 -15.60
CA ALA A 171 19.41 -5.58 -17.05
C ALA A 171 18.13 -5.73 -17.91
N ASP A 172 17.06 -6.32 -17.37
CA ASP A 172 15.81 -6.61 -18.08
C ASP A 172 14.72 -5.53 -17.82
N THR A 173 15.04 -4.43 -17.12
CA THR A 173 14.05 -3.36 -16.90
C THR A 173 14.02 -2.41 -18.09
N PRO A 174 12.81 -2.04 -18.62
CA PRO A 174 12.68 -0.95 -19.58
C PRO A 174 13.32 0.31 -18.98
N GLN A 175 14.10 1.02 -19.80
CA GLN A 175 14.72 2.26 -19.34
C GLN A 175 13.62 3.27 -18.97
N LEU A 176 13.73 3.84 -17.78
CA LEU A 176 12.85 4.86 -17.24
C LEU A 176 12.92 6.17 -18.02
#